data_b15d930f82b9f8177180a9ca5389fe9a
#
_entry.id   b15d930f82b9f8177180a9ca5389fe9a
#
_cell.length_a   1.000
_cell.length_b   1.000
_cell.length_c   1.000
_cell.angle_alpha   90.00
_cell.angle_beta   90.00
_cell.angle_gamma   90.00
#
_symmetry.space_group_name_H-M   'P 1'
#
loop_
_entity.id
_entity.type
_entity.pdbx_description
1 polymer ?
#
loop_
_entity_poly.entity_id
_entity_poly.type
_entity_poly.pdbx_seq_one_letter_code
_entity_poly.pdbx_strand_id
1 'polypeptide(L)'
;VYDNVRLHPQIVPPVLEKLKRKVDIYLDIHQGSEVESILRDVRNFETPILSFSNTQHGMYDQIVFDKENINLMIEAIKDYASHSRFLKDYNQEIFHCLIFTDTQDIEQLDYLAQCLPHVIFDVAAWTDMGPKLYELQNNYQNIRLHPAITSEKLEQLKVRMGLYLDINCGHSTDGVVKSVHEMNKTIFSFDSTQHGLFGQHIYSSKSPERMVEDIKNLISGIFKERTPAIIVKDINQTLDYIVENQSSIIRFGDGEMDLMLGRSIPYQVYDENLASQLKEIISLQSDEKLVIGLPNVFADRSNFTSEAEAFWKGHLEHHLKDYVELARADWYGTTFVSRPYIDYVDKSQSFSQFEKLKQIWKDKDILIVEGVTSRSGVGNDLFDGANSIKRIICPSHNAYARIEEIQEAVLQYAENRLILCMLGPTAKILSYNLFKKGYRVLDIGHIDSEYEWMKMGADTKVKFSHKHTAEHNFDQDI
;
A
#
# COMPACT_ATOMS: atom_id res chain seq x y z
N VAL A 1 35.58 -46.99 -16.90
CA VAL A 1 34.87 -47.27 -15.63
C VAL A 1 35.52 -46.36 -14.59
N TYR A 2 34.73 -45.57 -13.90
CA TYR A 2 35.23 -44.69 -12.85
C TYR A 2 35.30 -45.48 -11.54
N ASP A 3 36.38 -45.38 -10.78
CA ASP A 3 36.60 -46.16 -9.56
C ASP A 3 35.63 -45.82 -8.43
N ASN A 4 34.97 -44.66 -8.51
CA ASN A 4 33.94 -44.18 -7.59
C ASN A 4 32.50 -44.50 -8.00
N VAL A 5 32.27 -45.25 -9.11
CA VAL A 5 30.95 -45.64 -9.54
C VAL A 5 30.69 -47.13 -9.32
N ARG A 6 29.68 -47.45 -8.51
CA ARG A 6 29.21 -48.83 -8.29
C ARG A 6 27.87 -49.08 -8.93
N LEU A 7 27.78 -50.09 -9.78
CA LEU A 7 26.51 -50.49 -10.42
C LEU A 7 25.90 -51.63 -9.60
N HIS A 8 24.61 -51.54 -9.37
CA HIS A 8 23.81 -52.54 -8.70
C HIS A 8 22.72 -53.07 -9.66
N PRO A 9 23.05 -53.88 -10.68
CA PRO A 9 22.08 -54.45 -11.62
C PRO A 9 21.21 -55.44 -10.88
N GLN A 10 19.89 -55.46 -11.19
CA GLN A 10 18.91 -56.37 -10.60
C GLN A 10 18.84 -56.34 -9.08
N ILE A 11 18.89 -55.12 -8.49
CA ILE A 11 18.80 -54.93 -7.05
C ILE A 11 17.52 -55.50 -6.48
N VAL A 12 17.60 -56.31 -5.43
CA VAL A 12 16.42 -56.88 -4.76
C VAL A 12 15.91 -55.90 -3.70
N PRO A 13 14.57 -55.87 -3.41
CA PRO A 13 13.96 -54.90 -2.51
C PRO A 13 14.62 -54.70 -1.16
N PRO A 14 15.08 -55.77 -0.42
CA PRO A 14 15.74 -55.56 0.89
C PRO A 14 17.09 -54.85 0.79
N VAL A 15 17.79 -54.99 -0.34
CA VAL A 15 19.07 -54.27 -0.56
C VAL A 15 18.81 -52.84 -0.98
N LEU A 16 17.78 -52.59 -1.77
CA LEU A 16 17.35 -51.26 -2.13
C LEU A 16 16.90 -50.45 -0.92
N GLU A 17 16.15 -51.05 0.01
CA GLU A 17 15.76 -50.39 1.27
C GLU A 17 16.95 -50.01 2.15
N LYS A 18 17.96 -50.85 2.20
CA LYS A 18 19.21 -50.53 2.90
C LYS A 18 20.02 -49.41 2.24
N LEU A 19 19.99 -49.33 0.92
CA LEU A 19 20.63 -48.25 0.15
C LEU A 19 19.91 -46.93 0.39
N LYS A 20 18.59 -46.91 0.26
CA LYS A 20 17.79 -45.70 0.51
C LYS A 20 18.06 -45.05 1.86
N ARG A 21 18.31 -45.87 2.92
CA ARG A 21 18.64 -45.42 4.29
C ARG A 21 20.07 -44.98 4.49
N LYS A 22 20.97 -45.29 3.54
CA LYS A 22 22.41 -45.06 3.69
C LYS A 22 22.96 -44.00 2.77
N VAL A 23 22.15 -43.51 1.83
CA VAL A 23 22.61 -42.48 0.91
C VAL A 23 22.51 -41.11 1.59
N ASP A 24 23.55 -40.33 1.42
CA ASP A 24 23.64 -38.98 1.93
C ASP A 24 22.94 -37.97 0.97
N ILE A 25 22.97 -38.27 -0.35
CA ILE A 25 22.32 -37.48 -1.39
C ILE A 25 21.74 -38.45 -2.41
N TYR A 26 20.52 -38.16 -2.89
CA TYR A 26 19.91 -38.85 -4.02
C TYR A 26 19.97 -37.97 -5.27
N LEU A 27 20.48 -38.51 -6.37
CA LEU A 27 20.54 -37.82 -7.64
C LEU A 27 19.44 -38.35 -8.57
N ASP A 28 18.43 -37.52 -8.81
CA ASP A 28 17.36 -37.78 -9.78
C ASP A 28 17.74 -37.16 -11.12
N ILE A 29 18.65 -37.85 -11.83
CA ILE A 29 19.28 -37.39 -13.09
C ILE A 29 19.05 -38.31 -14.27
N HIS A 30 18.19 -39.32 -14.15
CA HIS A 30 17.90 -40.29 -15.24
C HIS A 30 16.75 -39.77 -16.11
N GLN A 31 16.69 -40.21 -17.36
CA GLN A 31 15.65 -39.85 -18.34
C GLN A 31 14.61 -40.95 -18.55
N GLY A 32 14.55 -41.93 -17.67
CA GLY A 32 13.60 -43.05 -17.75
C GLY A 32 12.24 -42.69 -17.15
N SER A 33 11.33 -43.67 -17.19
CA SER A 33 10.04 -43.56 -16.54
C SER A 33 10.20 -43.59 -15.03
N GLU A 34 9.31 -42.90 -14.35
CA GLU A 34 9.24 -42.57 -12.95
C GLU A 34 9.52 -43.73 -11.98
N VAL A 35 10.35 -43.46 -10.96
CA VAL A 35 10.55 -44.32 -9.79
C VAL A 35 9.97 -43.61 -8.56
N GLU A 36 8.73 -43.13 -8.70
CA GLU A 36 8.02 -42.28 -7.71
C GLU A 36 8.07 -42.84 -6.29
N SER A 37 8.00 -44.17 -6.15
CA SER A 37 8.09 -44.84 -4.84
C SER A 37 9.46 -44.65 -4.20
N ILE A 38 10.54 -44.59 -4.99
CA ILE A 38 11.89 -44.40 -4.45
C ILE A 38 12.09 -42.97 -3.98
N LEU A 39 11.65 -41.99 -4.78
CA LEU A 39 11.74 -40.58 -4.44
C LEU A 39 10.96 -40.26 -3.17
N ARG A 40 9.76 -40.79 -3.05
CA ARG A 40 8.95 -40.65 -1.83
C ARG A 40 9.61 -41.23 -0.60
N ASP A 41 10.20 -42.40 -0.74
CA ASP A 41 10.87 -43.08 0.38
C ASP A 41 12.13 -42.37 0.80
N VAL A 42 12.94 -41.90 -0.17
CA VAL A 42 14.16 -41.11 0.06
C VAL A 42 13.81 -39.79 0.79
N ARG A 43 12.74 -39.14 0.39
CA ARG A 43 12.22 -37.95 1.07
C ARG A 43 11.83 -38.25 2.53
N ASN A 44 11.16 -39.37 2.78
CA ASN A 44 10.74 -39.76 4.14
C ASN A 44 11.93 -39.99 5.07
N PHE A 45 13.14 -40.20 4.51
CA PHE A 45 14.40 -40.31 5.25
C PHE A 45 15.15 -38.98 5.37
N GLU A 46 14.50 -37.86 4.95
CA GLU A 46 15.09 -36.52 4.95
C GLU A 46 16.39 -36.43 4.10
N THR A 47 16.59 -37.34 3.18
CA THR A 47 17.76 -37.37 2.28
C THR A 47 17.53 -36.33 1.18
N PRO A 48 18.47 -35.41 0.96
CA PRO A 48 18.39 -34.42 -0.10
C PRO A 48 18.31 -35.05 -1.48
N ILE A 49 17.43 -34.53 -2.34
CA ILE A 49 17.26 -34.97 -3.71
C ILE A 49 17.71 -33.84 -4.64
N LEU A 50 18.69 -34.12 -5.50
CA LEU A 50 19.17 -33.18 -6.52
C LEU A 50 18.74 -33.67 -7.90
N SER A 51 18.18 -32.76 -8.71
CA SER A 51 17.71 -33.06 -10.06
C SER A 51 18.19 -32.00 -11.04
N PHE A 52 18.23 -32.34 -12.34
CA PHE A 52 18.25 -31.34 -13.38
C PHE A 52 16.81 -30.97 -13.79
N SER A 53 16.63 -29.77 -14.32
CA SER A 53 15.33 -29.26 -14.77
C SER A 53 14.63 -30.16 -15.80
N ASN A 54 15.41 -30.96 -16.58
CA ASN A 54 14.92 -31.85 -17.58
C ASN A 54 14.84 -33.34 -17.12
N THR A 55 15.23 -33.64 -15.89
CA THR A 55 15.22 -35.04 -15.35
C THR A 55 14.41 -35.12 -14.04
N GLN A 56 13.80 -34.04 -13.59
CA GLN A 56 13.02 -34.04 -12.38
C GLN A 56 11.79 -34.96 -12.49
N HIS A 57 11.69 -35.94 -11.60
CA HIS A 57 10.54 -36.81 -11.46
C HIS A 57 9.73 -36.48 -10.21
N GLY A 58 8.46 -36.15 -10.41
CA GLY A 58 7.56 -35.79 -9.30
C GLY A 58 7.91 -34.46 -8.60
N MET A 59 7.22 -34.13 -7.51
CA MET A 59 7.43 -32.93 -6.71
C MET A 59 7.72 -33.32 -5.26
N TYR A 60 8.99 -33.59 -4.97
CA TYR A 60 9.46 -34.10 -3.66
C TYR A 60 10.48 -33.18 -2.99
N ASP A 61 10.32 -31.86 -3.12
CA ASP A 61 11.24 -30.86 -2.56
C ASP A 61 12.70 -31.03 -3.05
N GLN A 62 12.85 -31.36 -4.32
CA GLN A 62 14.16 -31.54 -4.96
C GLN A 62 14.85 -30.18 -5.16
N ILE A 63 16.20 -30.18 -5.01
CA ILE A 63 17.02 -29.06 -5.46
C ILE A 63 17.23 -29.24 -6.97
N VAL A 64 16.65 -28.34 -7.77
CA VAL A 64 16.67 -28.45 -9.23
C VAL A 64 17.71 -27.50 -9.82
N PHE A 65 18.61 -28.06 -10.63
CA PHE A 65 19.66 -27.33 -11.33
C PHE A 65 19.33 -27.23 -12.81
N ASP A 66 19.74 -26.16 -13.45
CA ASP A 66 19.69 -26.09 -14.90
C ASP A 66 20.66 -27.12 -15.50
N LYS A 67 20.18 -27.88 -16.50
CA LYS A 67 20.98 -28.89 -17.21
C LYS A 67 22.28 -28.34 -17.84
N GLU A 68 22.28 -27.03 -18.15
CA GLU A 68 23.44 -26.33 -18.72
C GLU A 68 24.45 -25.91 -17.66
N ASN A 69 24.09 -25.94 -16.36
CA ASN A 69 24.91 -25.54 -15.23
C ASN A 69 25.32 -26.71 -14.33
N ILE A 70 25.84 -27.79 -14.96
CA ILE A 70 26.32 -28.97 -14.23
C ILE A 70 27.35 -28.62 -13.12
N ASN A 71 28.12 -27.56 -13.30
CA ASN A 71 29.11 -27.13 -12.33
C ASN A 71 28.49 -26.70 -11.00
N LEU A 72 27.30 -26.09 -11.00
CA LEU A 72 26.59 -25.72 -9.77
C LEU A 72 26.16 -26.96 -8.97
N MET A 73 25.65 -28.00 -9.66
CA MET A 73 25.31 -29.27 -8.99
C MET A 73 26.58 -29.94 -8.41
N ILE A 74 27.72 -29.91 -9.13
CA ILE A 74 28.98 -30.45 -8.68
C ILE A 74 29.48 -29.69 -7.44
N GLU A 75 29.39 -28.37 -7.42
CA GLU A 75 29.76 -27.55 -6.27
C GLU A 75 28.88 -27.87 -5.06
N ALA A 76 27.58 -27.98 -5.24
CA ALA A 76 26.61 -28.36 -4.21
C ALA A 76 26.95 -29.74 -3.60
N ILE A 77 27.29 -30.73 -4.45
CA ILE A 77 27.73 -32.06 -3.98
C ILE A 77 29.06 -32.02 -3.21
N LYS A 78 30.02 -31.20 -3.67
CA LYS A 78 31.32 -31.04 -3.00
C LYS A 78 31.16 -30.34 -1.64
N ASP A 79 30.34 -29.32 -1.57
CA ASP A 79 30.07 -28.62 -0.33
C ASP A 79 29.36 -29.51 0.68
N TYR A 80 28.41 -30.34 0.23
CA TYR A 80 27.82 -31.34 1.10
C TYR A 80 28.77 -32.36 1.63
N ALA A 81 29.69 -32.89 0.77
CA ALA A 81 30.70 -33.85 1.16
C ALA A 81 31.76 -33.28 2.15
N SER A 82 31.96 -31.96 2.12
CA SER A 82 32.95 -31.29 3.00
C SER A 82 32.35 -30.76 4.31
N HIS A 83 31.04 -30.47 4.37
CA HIS A 83 30.36 -29.88 5.52
C HIS A 83 28.92 -30.39 5.66
N SER A 84 28.66 -31.31 6.58
CA SER A 84 27.30 -31.79 6.90
C SER A 84 26.35 -30.73 7.44
N ARG A 85 26.72 -29.46 7.38
CA ARG A 85 25.90 -28.28 7.75
C ARG A 85 25.39 -27.47 6.58
N PHE A 86 25.91 -27.61 5.37
CA PHE A 86 25.73 -26.65 4.27
C PHE A 86 24.49 -26.89 3.41
N LEU A 87 23.85 -28.07 3.42
CA LEU A 87 22.59 -28.24 2.71
C LEU A 87 21.41 -27.55 3.40
N LYS A 88 21.54 -27.14 4.66
CA LYS A 88 20.57 -26.20 5.25
C LYS A 88 20.64 -24.80 4.63
N ASP A 89 21.78 -24.42 4.06
CA ASP A 89 21.96 -23.10 3.41
C ASP A 89 21.74 -23.17 1.89
N TYR A 90 21.88 -24.36 1.26
CA TYR A 90 21.47 -24.61 -0.15
C TYR A 90 20.01 -25.06 -0.29
N ASN A 91 19.33 -25.44 0.78
CA ASN A 91 17.91 -25.32 0.92
C ASN A 91 17.54 -23.82 1.04
N GLN A 92 17.87 -23.02 0.05
CA GLN A 92 16.96 -21.96 -0.32
C GLN A 92 15.65 -22.70 -0.61
N GLU A 93 14.80 -22.73 0.39
CA GLU A 93 13.40 -23.17 0.20
C GLU A 93 12.96 -22.52 -1.08
N ILE A 94 12.61 -23.35 -2.09
CA ILE A 94 12.16 -22.81 -3.36
C ILE A 94 11.09 -21.79 -3.01
N PHE A 95 11.39 -20.52 -3.26
CA PHE A 95 10.53 -19.46 -2.79
C PHE A 95 9.24 -19.48 -3.60
N HIS A 96 8.13 -19.65 -2.94
CA HIS A 96 6.82 -19.72 -3.53
C HIS A 96 6.08 -18.40 -3.40
N CYS A 97 5.63 -17.87 -4.52
CA CYS A 97 4.65 -16.82 -4.59
C CYS A 97 3.29 -17.43 -4.89
N LEU A 98 2.27 -17.13 -4.11
CA LEU A 98 0.90 -17.55 -4.38
C LEU A 98 0.12 -16.40 -5.02
N ILE A 99 -0.58 -16.68 -6.11
CA ILE A 99 -1.51 -15.80 -6.78
C ILE A 99 -2.85 -16.51 -6.81
N PHE A 100 -3.91 -15.89 -6.31
CA PHE A 100 -5.26 -16.41 -6.46
C PHE A 100 -6.03 -15.56 -7.47
N THR A 101 -6.72 -16.20 -8.42
CA THR A 101 -7.37 -15.48 -9.52
C THR A 101 -8.74 -16.06 -9.87
N ASP A 102 -9.63 -15.21 -10.36
CA ASP A 102 -10.91 -15.54 -11.01
C ASP A 102 -10.91 -15.20 -12.51
N THR A 103 -9.75 -14.76 -13.02
CA THR A 103 -9.56 -14.36 -14.41
C THR A 103 -8.26 -14.94 -14.99
N GLN A 104 -8.13 -14.91 -16.31
CA GLN A 104 -6.86 -15.24 -16.97
C GLN A 104 -5.89 -14.04 -17.11
N ASP A 105 -6.34 -12.83 -16.69
CA ASP A 105 -5.55 -11.61 -16.77
C ASP A 105 -4.88 -11.35 -15.43
N ILE A 106 -3.57 -11.60 -15.41
CA ILE A 106 -2.69 -11.39 -14.25
C ILE A 106 -1.64 -10.37 -14.67
N GLU A 107 -1.60 -9.25 -13.97
CA GLU A 107 -0.75 -8.10 -14.29
C GLU A 107 0.72 -8.46 -14.16
N GLN A 108 1.52 -8.23 -15.22
CA GLN A 108 2.99 -8.41 -15.25
C GLN A 108 3.50 -9.82 -14.86
N LEU A 109 2.68 -10.87 -14.87
CA LEU A 109 3.11 -12.21 -14.46
C LEU A 109 4.23 -12.76 -15.35
N ASP A 110 4.18 -12.52 -16.65
CA ASP A 110 5.22 -12.90 -17.63
C ASP A 110 6.56 -12.23 -17.29
N TYR A 111 6.53 -10.92 -17.04
CA TYR A 111 7.71 -10.16 -16.63
C TYR A 111 8.31 -10.67 -15.32
N LEU A 112 7.47 -10.89 -14.30
CA LEU A 112 7.92 -11.42 -13.01
C LEU A 112 8.53 -12.82 -13.17
N ALA A 113 7.89 -13.71 -13.93
CA ALA A 113 8.39 -15.07 -14.18
C ALA A 113 9.73 -15.07 -14.91
N GLN A 114 9.91 -14.17 -15.88
CA GLN A 114 11.16 -13.99 -16.60
C GLN A 114 12.29 -13.46 -15.71
N CYS A 115 11.99 -12.45 -14.87
CA CYS A 115 12.99 -11.79 -14.01
C CYS A 115 13.37 -12.59 -12.76
N LEU A 116 12.54 -13.57 -12.36
CA LEU A 116 12.67 -14.36 -11.13
C LEU A 116 12.60 -15.87 -11.43
N PRO A 117 13.52 -16.42 -12.24
CA PRO A 117 13.46 -17.82 -12.68
C PRO A 117 13.55 -18.86 -11.55
N HIS A 118 14.06 -18.44 -10.36
CA HIS A 118 14.19 -19.30 -9.18
C HIS A 118 12.99 -19.20 -8.21
N VAL A 119 11.99 -18.40 -8.54
CA VAL A 119 10.75 -18.25 -7.77
C VAL A 119 9.65 -19.05 -8.45
N ILE A 120 8.92 -19.84 -7.69
CA ILE A 120 7.73 -20.54 -8.21
C ILE A 120 6.50 -19.65 -8.01
N PHE A 121 5.78 -19.41 -9.10
CA PHE A 121 4.50 -18.71 -9.09
C PHE A 121 3.37 -19.73 -9.14
N ASP A 122 2.79 -20.04 -7.97
CA ASP A 122 1.62 -20.89 -7.84
C ASP A 122 0.36 -20.07 -8.12
N VAL A 123 -0.27 -20.26 -9.26
CA VAL A 123 -1.51 -19.59 -9.67
C VAL A 123 -2.70 -20.52 -9.40
N ALA A 124 -3.60 -20.12 -8.52
CA ALA A 124 -4.73 -20.93 -8.07
C ALA A 124 -6.07 -20.28 -8.43
N ALA A 125 -7.07 -21.10 -8.78
CA ALA A 125 -8.44 -20.65 -9.07
C ALA A 125 -9.47 -21.68 -8.62
N TRP A 126 -10.67 -21.21 -8.20
CA TRP A 126 -11.80 -22.10 -7.89
C TRP A 126 -12.36 -22.83 -9.13
N THR A 127 -12.14 -22.28 -10.31
CA THR A 127 -12.63 -22.79 -11.59
C THR A 127 -11.48 -23.21 -12.48
N ASP A 128 -11.81 -23.74 -13.66
CA ASP A 128 -10.80 -23.95 -14.70
C ASP A 128 -10.21 -22.62 -15.16
N MET A 129 -8.99 -22.65 -15.68
CA MET A 129 -8.22 -21.48 -16.09
C MET A 129 -8.30 -21.26 -17.61
N GLY A 130 -8.23 -19.99 -18.01
CA GLY A 130 -8.28 -19.63 -19.42
C GLY A 130 -6.98 -19.98 -20.17
N PRO A 131 -7.04 -20.09 -21.53
CA PRO A 131 -5.94 -20.52 -22.37
C PRO A 131 -4.67 -19.68 -22.23
N LYS A 132 -4.79 -18.39 -21.93
CA LYS A 132 -3.66 -17.49 -21.71
C LYS A 132 -2.75 -17.94 -20.57
N LEU A 133 -3.32 -18.46 -19.48
CA LEU A 133 -2.54 -18.98 -18.35
C LEU A 133 -1.81 -20.26 -18.68
N TYR A 134 -2.44 -21.17 -19.44
CA TYR A 134 -1.77 -22.38 -19.93
C TYR A 134 -0.64 -22.06 -20.91
N GLU A 135 -0.80 -21.02 -21.74
CA GLU A 135 0.27 -20.53 -22.62
C GLU A 135 1.45 -19.98 -21.79
N LEU A 136 1.18 -19.19 -20.75
CA LEU A 136 2.21 -18.71 -19.83
C LEU A 136 2.94 -19.86 -19.13
N GLN A 137 2.22 -20.86 -18.64
CA GLN A 137 2.85 -22.05 -18.03
C GLN A 137 3.74 -22.81 -19.03
N ASN A 138 3.36 -22.89 -20.29
CA ASN A 138 4.20 -23.52 -21.32
C ASN A 138 5.47 -22.72 -21.64
N ASN A 139 5.39 -21.39 -21.53
CA ASN A 139 6.51 -20.49 -21.79
C ASN A 139 7.46 -20.34 -20.60
N TYR A 140 6.95 -20.47 -19.36
CA TYR A 140 7.70 -20.25 -18.12
C TYR A 140 7.57 -21.44 -17.19
N GLN A 141 8.66 -22.19 -17.00
CA GLN A 141 8.70 -23.42 -16.18
C GLN A 141 8.45 -23.16 -14.69
N ASN A 142 8.57 -21.92 -14.25
CA ASN A 142 8.35 -21.48 -12.88
C ASN A 142 6.92 -20.99 -12.61
N ILE A 143 6.00 -21.10 -13.56
CA ILE A 143 4.56 -20.89 -13.37
C ILE A 143 3.88 -22.25 -13.19
N ARG A 144 3.15 -22.42 -12.09
CA ARG A 144 2.37 -23.64 -11.79
C ARG A 144 0.91 -23.29 -11.63
N LEU A 145 0.07 -23.92 -12.42
CA LEU A 145 -1.38 -23.70 -12.40
C LEU A 145 -2.07 -24.74 -11.51
N HIS A 146 -2.99 -24.25 -10.68
CA HIS A 146 -3.84 -25.06 -9.81
C HIS A 146 -5.32 -24.78 -10.13
N PRO A 147 -5.85 -25.26 -11.28
CA PRO A 147 -7.25 -25.07 -11.65
C PRO A 147 -8.17 -25.88 -10.75
N ALA A 148 -9.40 -25.40 -10.56
CA ALA A 148 -10.44 -26.05 -9.74
C ALA A 148 -9.91 -26.52 -8.37
N ILE A 149 -9.12 -25.65 -7.71
CA ILE A 149 -8.44 -26.00 -6.45
C ILE A 149 -9.46 -26.24 -5.33
N THR A 150 -9.18 -27.21 -4.46
CA THR A 150 -9.98 -27.42 -3.25
C THR A 150 -9.52 -26.49 -2.13
N SER A 151 -10.42 -26.21 -1.17
CA SER A 151 -10.08 -25.39 -0.01
C SER A 151 -8.89 -25.95 0.78
N GLU A 152 -8.82 -27.28 0.96
CA GLU A 152 -7.71 -27.94 1.64
C GLU A 152 -6.37 -27.70 0.91
N LYS A 153 -6.37 -27.83 -0.41
CA LYS A 153 -5.16 -27.59 -1.22
C LYS A 153 -4.74 -26.13 -1.21
N LEU A 154 -5.70 -25.21 -1.23
CA LEU A 154 -5.41 -23.78 -1.12
C LEU A 154 -4.76 -23.44 0.22
N GLU A 155 -5.26 -24.01 1.34
CA GLU A 155 -4.64 -23.82 2.65
C GLU A 155 -3.20 -24.36 2.69
N GLN A 156 -2.92 -25.50 2.04
CA GLN A 156 -1.55 -26.01 1.92
C GLN A 156 -0.65 -25.03 1.14
N LEU A 157 -1.13 -24.42 0.05
CA LEU A 157 -0.38 -23.41 -0.68
C LEU A 157 -0.13 -22.14 0.15
N LYS A 158 -1.14 -21.69 0.91
CA LYS A 158 -0.99 -20.53 1.82
C LYS A 158 0.05 -20.77 2.91
N VAL A 159 0.12 -21.96 3.47
CA VAL A 159 1.14 -22.31 4.48
C VAL A 159 2.54 -22.29 3.86
N ARG A 160 2.67 -22.84 2.65
CA ARG A 160 3.94 -23.01 1.95
C ARG A 160 4.50 -21.70 1.38
N MET A 161 3.64 -20.77 0.95
CA MET A 161 4.10 -19.55 0.30
C MET A 161 4.96 -18.68 1.21
N GLY A 162 6.00 -18.08 0.64
CA GLY A 162 6.76 -17.01 1.27
C GLY A 162 6.18 -15.61 1.00
N LEU A 163 5.40 -15.47 -0.09
CA LEU A 163 4.81 -14.20 -0.53
C LEU A 163 3.46 -14.45 -1.20
N TYR A 164 2.48 -13.59 -0.94
CA TYR A 164 1.26 -13.51 -1.72
C TYR A 164 1.34 -12.35 -2.72
N LEU A 165 0.99 -12.61 -3.96
CA LEU A 165 0.93 -11.60 -5.01
C LEU A 165 -0.54 -11.32 -5.37
N ASP A 166 -1.03 -10.17 -4.96
CA ASP A 166 -2.35 -9.66 -5.32
C ASP A 166 -2.25 -8.86 -6.63
N ILE A 167 -2.10 -9.60 -7.73
CA ILE A 167 -1.81 -9.06 -9.08
C ILE A 167 -2.80 -9.53 -10.16
N ASN A 168 -3.92 -10.14 -9.77
CA ASN A 168 -4.98 -10.50 -10.71
C ASN A 168 -5.83 -9.28 -11.09
N CYS A 169 -6.29 -9.20 -12.34
CA CYS A 169 -7.15 -8.11 -12.85
C CYS A 169 -8.66 -8.42 -12.71
N GLY A 170 -9.02 -9.48 -12.00
CA GLY A 170 -10.40 -9.93 -11.81
C GLY A 170 -11.14 -9.20 -10.70
N HIS A 171 -12.29 -9.75 -10.34
CA HIS A 171 -13.10 -9.26 -9.23
C HIS A 171 -12.87 -10.12 -7.99
N SER A 172 -12.91 -9.48 -6.84
CA SER A 172 -13.08 -10.06 -5.50
C SER A 172 -12.40 -11.41 -5.22
N THR A 173 -11.13 -11.34 -4.96
CA THR A 173 -10.41 -12.36 -4.21
C THR A 173 -10.30 -11.98 -2.73
N ASP A 174 -11.11 -11.03 -2.28
CA ASP A 174 -11.04 -10.38 -0.95
C ASP A 174 -10.96 -11.38 0.20
N GLY A 175 -11.72 -12.46 0.13
CA GLY A 175 -11.69 -13.51 1.15
C GLY A 175 -10.35 -14.21 1.26
N VAL A 176 -9.65 -14.42 0.13
CA VAL A 176 -8.32 -15.05 0.12
C VAL A 176 -7.26 -14.06 0.60
N VAL A 177 -7.25 -12.83 0.10
CA VAL A 177 -6.31 -11.77 0.51
C VAL A 177 -6.44 -11.50 2.01
N LYS A 178 -7.67 -11.37 2.51
CA LYS A 178 -7.96 -11.21 3.93
C LYS A 178 -7.40 -12.36 4.77
N SER A 179 -7.65 -13.59 4.37
CA SER A 179 -7.15 -14.78 5.06
C SER A 179 -5.62 -14.83 5.09
N VAL A 180 -4.95 -14.42 4.02
CA VAL A 180 -3.48 -14.32 3.94
C VAL A 180 -2.95 -13.25 4.91
N HIS A 181 -3.62 -12.12 4.99
CA HIS A 181 -3.29 -11.04 5.95
C HIS A 181 -3.43 -11.53 7.40
N GLU A 182 -4.51 -12.25 7.73
CA GLU A 182 -4.73 -12.83 9.06
C GLU A 182 -3.64 -13.86 9.44
N MET A 183 -2.96 -14.46 8.44
CA MET A 183 -1.81 -15.34 8.65
C MET A 183 -0.49 -14.57 8.82
N ASN A 184 -0.49 -13.25 8.87
CA ASN A 184 0.69 -12.37 8.91
C ASN A 184 1.71 -12.65 7.78
N LYS A 185 1.22 -12.98 6.59
CA LYS A 185 2.07 -13.17 5.40
C LYS A 185 2.22 -11.86 4.64
N THR A 186 3.40 -11.65 4.07
CA THR A 186 3.67 -10.48 3.22
C THR A 186 2.83 -10.53 1.94
N ILE A 187 2.23 -9.38 1.57
CA ILE A 187 1.40 -9.22 0.38
C ILE A 187 1.98 -8.11 -0.49
N PHE A 188 2.22 -8.40 -1.76
CA PHE A 188 2.61 -7.39 -2.76
C PHE A 188 1.48 -7.25 -3.78
N SER A 189 1.17 -6.01 -4.19
CA SER A 189 0.13 -5.69 -5.17
C SER A 189 0.66 -4.65 -6.16
N PHE A 190 0.07 -4.62 -7.37
CA PHE A 190 0.20 -3.44 -8.21
C PHE A 190 -0.88 -2.41 -7.87
N ASP A 191 -0.62 -1.15 -8.22
CA ASP A 191 -1.58 -0.04 -8.10
C ASP A 191 -2.87 -0.27 -8.90
N SER A 192 -2.80 -1.07 -9.97
CA SER A 192 -3.91 -1.45 -10.84
C SER A 192 -4.71 -2.67 -10.38
N THR A 193 -4.21 -3.47 -9.44
CA THR A 193 -4.77 -4.79 -9.10
C THR A 193 -5.07 -5.00 -7.62
N GLN A 194 -4.90 -3.98 -6.79
CA GLN A 194 -5.10 -4.08 -5.34
C GLN A 194 -6.54 -4.48 -4.98
N HIS A 195 -6.70 -5.62 -4.29
CA HIS A 195 -7.99 -6.07 -3.75
C HIS A 195 -8.04 -5.92 -2.24
N GLY A 196 -8.94 -5.07 -1.77
CA GLY A 196 -9.07 -4.77 -0.35
C GLY A 196 -7.89 -3.95 0.21
N LEU A 197 -7.90 -3.72 1.51
CA LEU A 197 -6.93 -2.87 2.22
C LEU A 197 -6.34 -3.68 3.38
N PHE A 198 -5.40 -4.56 3.07
CA PHE A 198 -4.82 -5.52 4.02
C PHE A 198 -3.32 -5.31 4.24
N GLY A 199 -2.85 -4.05 4.20
CA GLY A 199 -1.45 -3.72 4.46
C GLY A 199 -0.48 -4.17 3.36
N GLN A 200 -0.96 -4.26 2.09
CA GLN A 200 -0.14 -4.65 0.95
C GLN A 200 0.98 -3.63 0.67
N HIS A 201 2.14 -4.14 0.24
CA HIS A 201 3.15 -3.32 -0.41
C HIS A 201 2.74 -3.06 -1.85
N ILE A 202 2.45 -1.79 -2.18
CA ILE A 202 1.92 -1.40 -3.49
C ILE A 202 3.05 -0.93 -4.40
N TYR A 203 3.05 -1.43 -5.63
CA TYR A 203 4.03 -1.11 -6.67
C TYR A 203 3.33 -0.56 -7.91
N SER A 204 4.03 0.25 -8.70
CA SER A 204 3.49 0.69 -9.98
C SER A 204 3.54 -0.45 -11.01
N SER A 205 2.41 -0.73 -11.64
CA SER A 205 2.31 -1.68 -12.74
C SER A 205 3.10 -1.23 -13.98
N LYS A 206 3.39 0.08 -14.08
CA LYS A 206 4.22 0.67 -15.13
C LYS A 206 5.73 0.52 -14.87
N SER A 207 6.13 0.17 -13.65
CA SER A 207 7.53 0.02 -13.22
C SER A 207 7.67 -1.20 -12.32
N PRO A 208 7.49 -2.43 -12.86
CA PRO A 208 7.49 -3.66 -12.06
C PRO A 208 8.87 -4.06 -11.53
N GLU A 209 9.97 -3.42 -11.99
CA GLU A 209 11.35 -3.70 -11.60
C GLU A 209 11.53 -3.60 -10.08
N ARG A 210 10.83 -2.68 -9.45
CA ARG A 210 10.91 -2.46 -8.01
C ARG A 210 10.29 -3.62 -7.22
N MET A 211 9.19 -4.20 -7.70
CA MET A 211 8.61 -5.40 -7.10
C MET A 211 9.58 -6.58 -7.23
N VAL A 212 10.24 -6.74 -8.38
CA VAL A 212 11.25 -7.78 -8.60
C VAL A 212 12.41 -7.63 -7.61
N GLU A 213 12.92 -6.41 -7.41
CA GLU A 213 14.00 -6.15 -6.46
C GLU A 213 13.60 -6.49 -5.03
N ASP A 214 12.40 -6.09 -4.61
CA ASP A 214 11.92 -6.38 -3.26
C ASP A 214 11.61 -7.87 -3.06
N ILE A 215 11.18 -8.60 -4.07
CA ILE A 215 11.07 -10.07 -3.99
C ILE A 215 12.45 -10.70 -3.79
N LYS A 216 13.48 -10.25 -4.52
CA LYS A 216 14.87 -10.73 -4.32
C LYS A 216 15.38 -10.42 -2.91
N ASN A 217 15.08 -9.24 -2.39
CA ASN A 217 15.44 -8.84 -1.03
C ASN A 217 14.72 -9.69 0.03
N LEU A 218 13.45 -10.03 -0.19
CA LEU A 218 12.66 -10.90 0.69
C LEU A 218 13.27 -12.31 0.74
N ILE A 219 13.61 -12.87 -0.41
CA ILE A 219 14.26 -14.19 -0.53
C ILE A 219 15.62 -14.20 0.20
N SER A 220 16.39 -13.12 0.10
CA SER A 220 17.73 -13.01 0.71
C SER A 220 17.67 -12.68 2.21
N GLY A 221 16.48 -12.56 2.82
CA GLY A 221 16.32 -12.19 4.23
C GLY A 221 16.77 -10.77 4.58
N ILE A 222 17.07 -9.94 3.59
CA ILE A 222 17.46 -8.52 3.74
C ILE A 222 16.28 -7.58 3.46
N PHE A 223 15.13 -8.13 3.07
CA PHE A 223 13.91 -7.37 2.94
C PHE A 223 13.55 -6.84 4.33
N LYS A 224 13.75 -5.56 4.52
CA LYS A 224 13.18 -4.88 5.67
C LYS A 224 11.70 -4.68 5.32
N GLU A 225 10.83 -5.26 6.14
CA GLU A 225 9.43 -4.88 6.08
C GLU A 225 9.38 -3.37 5.98
N ARG A 226 8.93 -2.89 4.84
CA ARG A 226 8.60 -1.47 4.76
C ARG A 226 7.53 -1.27 5.81
N THR A 227 7.76 -0.30 6.64
CA THR A 227 6.76 0.25 7.54
C THR A 227 5.41 0.17 6.85
N PRO A 228 4.34 -0.37 7.47
CA PRO A 228 3.05 -0.60 6.83
C PRO A 228 2.70 0.57 5.92
N ALA A 229 2.39 0.31 4.67
CA ALA A 229 2.12 1.37 3.72
C ALA A 229 0.91 2.15 4.23
N ILE A 230 1.11 3.42 4.58
CA ILE A 230 -0.01 4.31 4.90
C ILE A 230 -0.73 4.55 3.57
N ILE A 231 -1.91 3.96 3.43
CA ILE A 231 -2.70 4.01 2.21
C ILE A 231 -3.49 5.31 2.20
N VAL A 232 -3.17 6.19 1.25
CA VAL A 232 -3.88 7.46 1.07
C VAL A 232 -4.48 7.49 -0.34
N LYS A 233 -5.80 7.66 -0.43
CA LYS A 233 -6.51 7.85 -1.69
C LYS A 233 -6.04 9.13 -2.38
N ASP A 234 -6.08 9.17 -3.70
CA ASP A 234 -5.80 10.39 -4.45
C ASP A 234 -6.95 11.44 -4.30
N ILE A 235 -6.77 12.61 -4.92
CA ILE A 235 -7.75 13.71 -4.83
C ILE A 235 -9.10 13.29 -5.41
N ASN A 236 -9.13 12.65 -6.58
CA ASN A 236 -10.38 12.27 -7.22
C ASN A 236 -11.11 11.19 -6.44
N GLN A 237 -10.41 10.15 -6.02
CA GLN A 237 -10.95 9.07 -5.19
C GLN A 237 -11.52 9.62 -3.87
N THR A 238 -10.80 10.56 -3.23
CA THR A 238 -11.26 11.19 -1.98
C THR A 238 -12.50 12.06 -2.22
N LEU A 239 -12.51 12.89 -3.27
CA LEU A 239 -13.65 13.74 -3.61
C LEU A 239 -14.87 12.92 -3.98
N ASP A 240 -14.72 11.90 -4.83
CA ASP A 240 -15.82 11.04 -5.23
C ASP A 240 -16.44 10.37 -3.99
N TYR A 241 -15.59 9.84 -3.10
CA TYR A 241 -16.05 9.21 -1.85
C TYR A 241 -16.84 10.18 -0.94
N ILE A 242 -16.32 11.41 -0.75
CA ILE A 242 -16.98 12.44 0.09
C ILE A 242 -18.30 12.91 -0.53
N VAL A 243 -18.36 13.01 -1.85
CA VAL A 243 -19.58 13.45 -2.57
C VAL A 243 -20.65 12.35 -2.51
N GLU A 244 -20.29 11.12 -2.84
CA GLU A 244 -21.20 9.97 -2.88
C GLU A 244 -21.81 9.65 -1.51
N ASN A 245 -20.96 9.60 -0.47
CA ASN A 245 -21.39 9.23 0.88
C ASN A 245 -21.82 10.43 1.74
N GLN A 246 -21.67 11.65 1.24
CA GLN A 246 -21.87 12.89 2.00
C GLN A 246 -21.02 12.92 3.29
N SER A 247 -19.82 12.37 3.24
CA SER A 247 -18.93 12.24 4.38
C SER A 247 -18.47 13.61 4.90
N SER A 248 -18.15 13.67 6.18
CA SER A 248 -17.28 14.70 6.75
C SER A 248 -15.82 14.39 6.44
N ILE A 249 -14.95 15.41 6.44
CA ILE A 249 -13.50 15.20 6.31
C ILE A 249 -12.74 16.05 7.32
N ILE A 250 -11.71 15.44 7.94
CA ILE A 250 -10.74 16.09 8.82
C ILE A 250 -9.36 15.84 8.25
N ARG A 251 -8.58 16.89 7.98
CA ARG A 251 -7.32 16.81 7.24
C ARG A 251 -6.12 17.11 8.13
N PHE A 252 -5.09 16.29 8.03
CA PHE A 252 -3.82 16.47 8.71
C PHE A 252 -2.73 16.86 7.72
N GLY A 253 -1.91 17.84 8.06
CA GLY A 253 -0.72 18.26 7.34
C GLY A 253 0.54 18.09 8.20
N ASP A 254 1.62 18.70 7.73
CA ASP A 254 2.91 18.73 8.40
C ASP A 254 2.86 19.46 9.76
N GLY A 255 2.14 20.57 9.82
CA GLY A 255 2.01 21.35 11.06
C GLY A 255 1.31 20.60 12.19
N GLU A 256 0.30 19.78 11.90
CA GLU A 256 -0.34 18.93 12.90
C GLU A 256 0.63 17.86 13.44
N MET A 257 1.52 17.33 12.59
CA MET A 257 2.57 16.41 13.05
C MET A 257 3.51 17.08 14.04
N ASP A 258 3.94 18.31 13.77
CA ASP A 258 4.78 19.07 14.69
C ASP A 258 4.11 19.28 16.05
N LEU A 259 2.84 19.66 16.08
CA LEU A 259 2.08 19.82 17.32
C LEU A 259 1.95 18.50 18.09
N MET A 260 1.66 17.38 17.43
CA MET A 260 1.57 16.07 18.06
C MET A 260 2.90 15.63 18.70
N LEU A 261 4.02 16.14 18.20
CA LEU A 261 5.37 15.85 18.68
C LEU A 261 5.92 16.92 19.66
N GLY A 262 5.08 17.82 20.14
CA GLY A 262 5.45 18.80 21.17
C GLY A 262 6.07 20.09 20.64
N ARG A 263 5.96 20.37 19.34
CA ARG A 263 6.49 21.57 18.70
C ARG A 263 5.39 22.56 18.36
N SER A 264 5.63 23.85 18.59
CA SER A 264 4.74 24.93 18.15
C SER A 264 4.94 25.21 16.66
N ILE A 265 3.88 25.67 16.01
CA ILE A 265 3.91 26.19 14.63
C ILE A 265 3.62 27.69 14.63
N PRO A 266 3.88 28.44 13.55
CA PRO A 266 3.80 29.91 13.57
C PRO A 266 2.48 30.50 14.07
N TYR A 267 1.36 29.82 13.84
CA TYR A 267 0.01 30.31 14.19
C TYR A 267 -0.68 29.52 15.30
N GLN A 268 -0.02 28.50 15.88
CA GLN A 268 -0.55 27.74 17.02
C GLN A 268 0.59 27.30 17.95
N VAL A 269 0.55 27.79 19.17
CA VAL A 269 1.46 27.35 20.24
C VAL A 269 1.08 25.91 20.63
N TYR A 270 2.10 25.11 20.95
CA TYR A 270 1.89 23.76 21.47
C TYR A 270 0.99 23.79 22.72
N ASP A 271 0.06 22.86 22.73
CA ASP A 271 -0.82 22.59 23.86
C ASP A 271 -0.97 21.07 23.99
N GLU A 272 -0.80 20.52 25.18
CA GLU A 272 -0.80 19.08 25.43
C GLU A 272 -2.16 18.44 25.14
N ASN A 273 -3.26 19.14 25.46
CA ASN A 273 -4.61 18.64 25.17
C ASN A 273 -4.90 18.66 23.68
N LEU A 274 -4.47 19.70 22.96
CA LEU A 274 -4.56 19.76 21.51
C LEU A 274 -3.78 18.59 20.88
N ALA A 275 -2.54 18.39 21.29
CA ALA A 275 -1.69 17.32 20.77
C ALA A 275 -2.30 15.93 21.02
N SER A 276 -2.84 15.69 22.22
CA SER A 276 -3.50 14.44 22.59
C SER A 276 -4.74 14.17 21.72
N GLN A 277 -5.59 15.19 21.52
CA GLN A 277 -6.78 15.06 20.68
C GLN A 277 -6.43 14.87 19.20
N LEU A 278 -5.39 15.53 18.69
CA LEU A 278 -4.90 15.31 17.33
C LEU A 278 -4.44 13.86 17.12
N LYS A 279 -3.71 13.28 18.11
CA LYS A 279 -3.28 11.86 18.07
C LYS A 279 -4.47 10.90 18.09
N GLU A 280 -5.50 11.21 18.86
CA GLU A 280 -6.75 10.43 18.84
C GLU A 280 -7.39 10.44 17.47
N ILE A 281 -7.58 11.62 16.87
CA ILE A 281 -8.31 11.77 15.61
C ILE A 281 -7.55 11.14 14.42
N ILE A 282 -6.22 11.29 14.34
CA ILE A 282 -5.43 10.72 13.24
C ILE A 282 -5.47 9.19 13.23
N SER A 283 -5.71 8.57 14.39
CA SER A 283 -5.78 7.11 14.54
C SER A 283 -7.15 6.50 14.22
N LEU A 284 -8.18 7.34 13.97
CA LEU A 284 -9.52 6.87 13.66
C LEU A 284 -9.58 6.22 12.27
N GLN A 285 -10.47 5.23 12.13
CA GLN A 285 -10.78 4.64 10.84
C GLN A 285 -11.57 5.63 9.96
N SER A 286 -11.22 5.69 8.68
CA SER A 286 -12.06 6.36 7.69
C SER A 286 -13.24 5.46 7.31
N ASP A 287 -14.43 6.01 7.26
CA ASP A 287 -15.66 5.33 6.88
C ASP A 287 -16.58 6.22 6.03
N GLU A 288 -17.81 5.74 5.72
CA GLU A 288 -18.78 6.48 4.93
C GLU A 288 -19.19 7.82 5.55
N LYS A 289 -19.07 8.00 6.86
CA LYS A 289 -19.50 9.21 7.57
C LYS A 289 -18.35 10.18 7.82
N LEU A 290 -17.15 9.66 8.09
CA LEU A 290 -15.97 10.44 8.41
C LEU A 290 -14.74 9.95 7.66
N VAL A 291 -14.12 10.83 6.91
CA VAL A 291 -12.83 10.59 6.24
C VAL A 291 -11.74 11.33 7.00
N ILE A 292 -10.69 10.62 7.37
CA ILE A 292 -9.45 11.24 7.87
C ILE A 292 -8.53 11.43 6.67
N GLY A 293 -8.04 12.64 6.46
CA GLY A 293 -7.16 13.01 5.35
C GLY A 293 -5.72 13.13 5.79
N LEU A 294 -4.81 12.43 5.08
CA LEU A 294 -3.36 12.55 5.21
C LEU A 294 -2.76 13.01 3.86
N PRO A 295 -1.54 13.57 3.85
CA PRO A 295 -0.84 13.82 2.60
C PRO A 295 -0.59 12.52 1.84
N ASN A 296 -0.92 12.47 0.54
CA ASN A 296 -0.64 11.29 -0.30
C ASN A 296 0.80 11.28 -0.82
N VAL A 297 1.77 11.32 0.10
CA VAL A 297 3.20 11.47 -0.14
C VAL A 297 4.02 10.24 0.23
N PHE A 298 3.38 9.20 0.75
CA PHE A 298 4.07 8.01 1.27
C PHE A 298 4.52 7.04 0.17
N ALA A 299 3.89 7.06 -0.99
CA ALA A 299 4.22 6.22 -2.13
C ALA A 299 4.86 7.04 -3.27
N ASP A 300 4.12 7.36 -4.31
CA ASP A 300 4.61 8.10 -5.47
C ASP A 300 4.48 9.62 -5.28
N ARG A 301 5.55 10.34 -5.54
CA ARG A 301 5.63 11.81 -5.49
C ARG A 301 6.01 12.44 -6.84
N SER A 302 6.02 11.65 -7.92
CA SER A 302 6.48 12.10 -9.24
C SER A 302 5.66 13.24 -9.85
N ASN A 303 4.39 13.39 -9.41
CA ASN A 303 3.52 14.47 -9.89
C ASN A 303 3.62 15.76 -9.06
N PHE A 304 4.41 15.79 -7.98
CA PHE A 304 4.65 17.03 -7.25
C PHE A 304 5.71 17.89 -7.93
N THR A 305 5.60 19.21 -7.77
CA THR A 305 6.69 20.12 -8.16
C THR A 305 7.96 19.77 -7.39
N SER A 306 9.13 20.12 -7.96
CA SER A 306 10.42 19.84 -7.30
C SER A 306 10.53 20.42 -5.90
N GLU A 307 9.90 21.58 -5.66
CA GLU A 307 9.85 22.21 -4.33
C GLU A 307 9.00 21.40 -3.35
N ALA A 308 7.78 21.00 -3.76
CA ALA A 308 6.89 20.21 -2.94
C ALA A 308 7.45 18.80 -2.68
N GLU A 309 8.06 18.17 -3.69
CA GLU A 309 8.72 16.88 -3.55
C GLU A 309 9.88 16.94 -2.56
N ALA A 310 10.75 17.93 -2.67
CA ALA A 310 11.89 18.12 -1.75
C ALA A 310 11.40 18.36 -0.31
N PHE A 311 10.36 19.18 -0.14
CA PHE A 311 9.76 19.44 1.17
C PHE A 311 9.23 18.13 1.80
N TRP A 312 8.39 17.38 1.08
CA TRP A 312 7.79 16.15 1.61
C TRP A 312 8.80 15.04 1.82
N LYS A 313 9.82 14.96 0.97
CA LYS A 313 10.94 14.04 1.18
C LYS A 313 11.66 14.32 2.50
N GLY A 314 12.05 15.57 2.74
CA GLY A 314 12.71 15.97 3.98
C GLY A 314 11.81 15.78 5.20
N HIS A 315 10.51 16.09 5.09
CA HIS A 315 9.54 15.87 6.16
C HIS A 315 9.42 14.39 6.53
N LEU A 316 9.31 13.49 5.54
CA LEU A 316 9.22 12.05 5.78
C LEU A 316 10.52 11.43 6.28
N GLU A 317 11.68 11.93 5.91
CA GLU A 317 12.96 11.48 6.47
C GLU A 317 12.99 11.62 8.01
N HIS A 318 12.30 12.60 8.56
CA HIS A 318 12.23 12.86 10.00
C HIS A 318 11.01 12.22 10.68
N HIS A 319 9.87 12.13 9.98
CA HIS A 319 8.57 11.84 10.60
C HIS A 319 7.88 10.56 10.11
N LEU A 320 8.47 9.78 9.21
CA LEU A 320 7.84 8.57 8.69
C LEU A 320 7.46 7.59 9.82
N LYS A 321 8.33 7.44 10.82
CA LYS A 321 8.07 6.55 11.96
C LYS A 321 6.88 7.03 12.79
N ASP A 322 6.77 8.35 12.99
CA ASP A 322 5.67 8.96 13.75
C ASP A 322 4.34 8.75 13.02
N TYR A 323 4.32 8.93 11.69
CA TYR A 323 3.14 8.64 10.87
C TYR A 323 2.71 7.18 11.00
N VAL A 324 3.65 6.24 10.93
CA VAL A 324 3.36 4.82 11.02
C VAL A 324 2.82 4.43 12.39
N GLU A 325 3.32 5.05 13.45
CA GLU A 325 2.84 4.80 14.81
C GLU A 325 1.43 5.37 15.03
N LEU A 326 1.13 6.52 14.44
CA LEU A 326 -0.12 7.25 14.67
C LEU A 326 -1.22 6.89 13.66
N ALA A 327 -0.86 6.69 12.40
CA ALA A 327 -1.81 6.43 11.32
C ALA A 327 -2.19 4.94 11.29
N ARG A 328 -3.27 4.57 11.97
CA ARG A 328 -3.72 3.19 12.18
C ARG A 328 -4.96 2.81 11.37
N ALA A 329 -5.46 3.72 10.53
CA ALA A 329 -6.61 3.42 9.68
C ALA A 329 -6.21 2.56 8.48
N ASP A 330 -7.14 1.72 8.03
CA ASP A 330 -6.96 0.87 6.85
C ASP A 330 -6.71 1.72 5.59
N TRP A 331 -7.29 2.92 5.54
CA TRP A 331 -7.06 3.89 4.48
C TRP A 331 -7.36 5.32 4.95
N TYR A 332 -6.81 6.28 4.23
CA TYR A 332 -7.01 7.72 4.44
C TYR A 332 -7.46 8.38 3.14
N GLY A 333 -8.26 9.44 3.25
CA GLY A 333 -8.41 10.40 2.15
C GLY A 333 -7.15 11.26 2.03
N THR A 334 -7.03 12.03 0.93
CA THR A 334 -5.92 12.98 0.86
C THR A 334 -6.24 14.32 1.49
N THR A 335 -5.27 14.90 2.19
CA THR A 335 -5.33 16.29 2.66
C THR A 335 -5.33 17.29 1.51
N PHE A 336 -4.85 16.90 0.32
CA PHE A 336 -4.76 17.75 -0.86
C PHE A 336 -6.10 17.96 -1.59
N VAL A 337 -7.22 17.43 -1.09
CA VAL A 337 -8.57 17.74 -1.66
C VAL A 337 -8.86 19.23 -1.75
N SER A 338 -8.30 20.04 -0.85
CA SER A 338 -8.44 21.51 -0.89
C SER A 338 -7.20 22.21 -1.44
N ARG A 339 -6.20 21.46 -1.91
CA ARG A 339 -4.95 21.96 -2.48
C ARG A 339 -4.61 21.26 -3.80
N PRO A 340 -5.50 21.25 -4.81
CA PRO A 340 -5.32 20.44 -6.00
C PRO A 340 -4.50 21.13 -7.10
N TYR A 341 -3.79 22.23 -6.84
CA TYR A 341 -3.23 23.04 -7.91
C TYR A 341 -1.74 23.34 -7.78
N ILE A 342 -1.33 24.12 -6.76
CA ILE A 342 -0.02 24.79 -6.78
C ILE A 342 1.16 23.83 -6.61
N ASP A 343 0.99 22.77 -5.85
CA ASP A 343 2.04 21.81 -5.52
C ASP A 343 2.21 20.71 -6.59
N TYR A 344 1.37 20.68 -7.64
CA TYR A 344 1.37 19.64 -8.68
C TYR A 344 1.97 20.12 -10.01
N VAL A 345 2.68 19.21 -10.71
CA VAL A 345 3.19 19.41 -12.08
C VAL A 345 2.05 19.30 -13.08
N ASP A 346 1.28 18.21 -13.04
CA ASP A 346 0.09 18.06 -13.86
C ASP A 346 -1.10 18.73 -13.17
N LYS A 347 -1.50 19.87 -13.69
CA LYS A 347 -2.63 20.69 -13.23
C LYS A 347 -3.90 20.48 -14.04
N SER A 348 -3.89 19.55 -15.00
CA SER A 348 -4.98 19.36 -15.97
C SER A 348 -6.33 19.05 -15.32
N GLN A 349 -6.33 18.41 -14.15
CA GLN A 349 -7.55 18.02 -13.43
C GLN A 349 -8.00 19.04 -12.38
N SER A 350 -7.17 20.03 -12.03
CA SER A 350 -7.45 20.94 -10.92
C SER A 350 -8.79 21.67 -11.07
N PHE A 351 -9.10 22.15 -12.27
CA PHE A 351 -10.39 22.81 -12.54
C PHE A 351 -11.58 21.87 -12.25
N SER A 352 -11.54 20.64 -12.76
CA SER A 352 -12.63 19.67 -12.54
C SER A 352 -12.75 19.26 -11.06
N GLN A 353 -11.64 19.21 -10.34
CA GLN A 353 -11.61 18.93 -8.90
C GLN A 353 -12.26 20.07 -8.09
N PHE A 354 -11.98 21.33 -8.43
CA PHE A 354 -12.70 22.46 -7.84
C PHE A 354 -14.19 22.47 -8.17
N GLU A 355 -14.58 22.12 -9.39
CA GLU A 355 -15.99 21.99 -9.73
C GLU A 355 -16.69 20.87 -8.94
N LYS A 356 -16.02 19.73 -8.69
CA LYS A 356 -16.53 18.70 -7.79
C LYS A 356 -16.68 19.22 -6.36
N LEU A 357 -15.71 19.96 -5.84
CA LEU A 357 -15.78 20.61 -4.53
C LEU A 357 -16.98 21.54 -4.45
N LYS A 358 -17.18 22.41 -5.46
CA LYS A 358 -18.31 23.36 -5.52
C LYS A 358 -19.67 22.64 -5.49
N GLN A 359 -19.78 21.42 -6.04
CA GLN A 359 -21.00 20.61 -5.94
C GLN A 359 -21.38 20.23 -4.49
N ILE A 360 -20.40 20.16 -3.58
CA ILE A 360 -20.65 19.78 -2.18
C ILE A 360 -21.52 20.81 -1.46
N TRP A 361 -21.34 22.11 -1.74
CA TRP A 361 -22.09 23.20 -1.12
C TRP A 361 -23.09 23.87 -2.05
N LYS A 362 -23.19 23.40 -3.27
CA LYS A 362 -24.21 23.88 -4.20
C LYS A 362 -25.62 23.68 -3.63
N ASP A 363 -26.44 24.70 -3.72
CA ASP A 363 -27.84 24.72 -3.24
C ASP A 363 -28.01 24.40 -1.75
N LYS A 364 -26.96 24.66 -0.95
CA LYS A 364 -26.96 24.46 0.52
C LYS A 364 -26.75 25.76 1.27
N ASP A 365 -27.30 25.82 2.45
CA ASP A 365 -26.90 26.82 3.44
C ASP A 365 -25.59 26.42 4.06
N ILE A 366 -24.59 27.28 4.02
CA ILE A 366 -23.26 26.99 4.56
C ILE A 366 -22.92 27.89 5.75
N LEU A 367 -22.13 27.32 6.67
CA LEU A 367 -21.53 28.02 7.79
C LEU A 367 -20.02 27.91 7.69
N ILE A 368 -19.36 29.04 7.40
CA ILE A 368 -17.90 29.12 7.31
C ILE A 368 -17.35 29.50 8.67
N VAL A 369 -16.39 28.71 9.17
CA VAL A 369 -15.65 28.97 10.41
C VAL A 369 -14.20 29.21 10.05
N GLU A 370 -13.73 30.45 10.18
CA GLU A 370 -12.44 30.85 9.65
C GLU A 370 -11.73 31.90 10.53
N GLY A 371 -10.40 32.01 10.39
CA GLY A 371 -9.63 33.08 11.02
C GLY A 371 -9.97 34.47 10.43
N VAL A 372 -9.80 35.54 11.23
CA VAL A 372 -10.18 36.90 10.83
C VAL A 372 -9.51 37.39 9.55
N THR A 373 -8.33 36.88 9.24
CA THR A 373 -7.58 37.25 8.03
C THR A 373 -7.87 36.35 6.83
N SER A 374 -8.55 35.21 7.01
CA SER A 374 -8.78 34.21 5.95
C SER A 374 -9.66 34.74 4.80
N ARG A 375 -10.82 35.29 5.11
CA ARG A 375 -11.76 35.89 4.15
C ARG A 375 -12.03 35.00 2.94
N SER A 376 -12.20 33.70 3.16
CA SER A 376 -12.32 32.68 2.11
C SER A 376 -13.53 32.92 1.21
N GLY A 377 -13.34 32.86 -0.12
CA GLY A 377 -14.36 33.15 -1.11
C GLY A 377 -14.69 34.64 -1.30
N VAL A 378 -14.07 35.54 -0.55
CA VAL A 378 -14.30 36.97 -0.73
C VAL A 378 -13.54 37.45 -1.98
N GLY A 379 -14.32 37.95 -2.97
CA GLY A 379 -13.77 38.46 -4.23
C GLY A 379 -13.61 37.39 -5.33
N ASN A 380 -14.08 36.17 -5.11
CA ASN A 380 -14.14 35.12 -6.13
C ASN A 380 -15.44 34.32 -6.05
N ASP A 381 -15.66 33.40 -6.99
CA ASP A 381 -16.89 32.62 -7.17
C ASP A 381 -16.88 31.24 -6.48
N LEU A 382 -15.95 31.01 -5.55
CA LEU A 382 -15.77 29.68 -4.91
C LEU A 382 -17.05 29.18 -4.22
N PHE A 383 -17.79 30.08 -3.56
CA PHE A 383 -19.00 29.73 -2.82
C PHE A 383 -20.29 30.30 -3.41
N ASP A 384 -20.27 30.82 -4.65
CA ASP A 384 -21.44 31.45 -5.27
C ASP A 384 -22.63 30.50 -5.49
N GLY A 385 -22.36 29.19 -5.53
CA GLY A 385 -23.41 28.17 -5.64
C GLY A 385 -24.17 27.87 -4.34
N ALA A 386 -23.77 28.42 -3.19
CA ALA A 386 -24.45 28.22 -1.92
C ALA A 386 -25.74 29.09 -1.83
N ASN A 387 -26.81 28.57 -1.20
CA ASN A 387 -28.03 29.32 -0.98
C ASN A 387 -27.83 30.51 -0.04
N SER A 388 -27.10 30.28 1.05
CA SER A 388 -26.74 31.33 2.00
C SER A 388 -25.38 31.02 2.64
N ILE A 389 -24.67 32.09 2.99
CA ILE A 389 -23.37 32.02 3.67
C ILE A 389 -23.47 32.75 4.98
N LYS A 390 -23.19 32.03 6.08
CA LYS A 390 -22.97 32.63 7.39
C LYS A 390 -21.51 32.38 7.80
N ARG A 391 -20.94 33.33 8.57
CA ARG A 391 -19.54 33.24 8.98
C ARG A 391 -19.39 33.36 10.48
N ILE A 392 -18.54 32.53 11.07
CA ILE A 392 -18.00 32.69 12.42
C ILE A 392 -16.55 33.07 12.26
N ILE A 393 -16.23 34.27 12.72
CA ILE A 393 -14.86 34.81 12.64
C ILE A 393 -14.14 34.51 13.96
N CYS A 394 -13.00 33.85 13.83
CA CYS A 394 -12.17 33.35 14.93
C CYS A 394 -10.80 34.04 14.94
N PRO A 395 -10.04 33.94 16.04
CA PRO A 395 -8.63 34.37 16.04
C PRO A 395 -7.83 33.62 14.96
N SER A 396 -6.94 34.32 14.27
CA SER A 396 -6.04 33.72 13.28
C SER A 396 -4.86 32.98 13.94
N HIS A 397 -4.56 33.29 15.21
CA HIS A 397 -3.51 32.67 16.00
C HIS A 397 -4.10 32.08 17.29
N ASN A 398 -3.58 30.92 17.69
CA ASN A 398 -3.95 30.22 18.94
C ASN A 398 -5.47 30.03 19.12
N ALA A 399 -6.18 29.78 18.04
CA ALA A 399 -7.65 29.61 18.06
C ALA A 399 -8.10 28.50 19.02
N TYR A 400 -7.26 27.48 19.23
CA TYR A 400 -7.55 26.36 20.15
C TYR A 400 -7.79 26.86 21.60
N ALA A 401 -7.11 27.88 22.04
CA ALA A 401 -7.32 28.44 23.38
C ALA A 401 -8.76 28.93 23.63
N ARG A 402 -9.54 29.14 22.56
CA ARG A 402 -10.95 29.54 22.60
C ARG A 402 -11.89 28.49 21.98
N ILE A 403 -11.49 27.22 21.95
CA ILE A 403 -12.23 26.17 21.27
C ILE A 403 -13.69 26.01 21.75
N GLU A 404 -13.91 26.14 23.07
CA GLU A 404 -15.25 26.03 23.67
C GLU A 404 -16.17 27.17 23.19
N GLU A 405 -15.71 28.42 23.27
CA GLU A 405 -16.46 29.58 22.81
C GLU A 405 -16.76 29.52 21.30
N ILE A 406 -15.77 29.08 20.51
CA ILE A 406 -15.93 28.90 19.07
C ILE A 406 -17.00 27.84 18.79
N GLN A 407 -16.93 26.69 19.47
CA GLN A 407 -17.89 25.62 19.32
C GLN A 407 -19.31 26.05 19.72
N GLU A 408 -19.48 26.78 20.81
CA GLU A 408 -20.76 27.33 21.23
C GLU A 408 -21.33 28.29 20.16
N ALA A 409 -20.50 29.20 19.66
CA ALA A 409 -20.89 30.12 18.59
C ALA A 409 -21.31 29.38 17.31
N VAL A 410 -20.59 28.31 16.92
CA VAL A 410 -20.96 27.48 15.78
C VAL A 410 -22.30 26.82 16.00
N LEU A 411 -22.54 26.20 17.15
CA LEU A 411 -23.77 25.49 17.48
C LEU A 411 -25.01 26.38 17.41
N GLN A 412 -24.90 27.68 17.70
CA GLN A 412 -26.02 28.63 17.57
C GLN A 412 -26.54 28.77 16.13
N TYR A 413 -25.71 28.43 15.13
CA TYR A 413 -26.00 28.66 13.72
C TYR A 413 -25.83 27.43 12.84
N ALA A 414 -25.48 26.29 13.41
CA ALA A 414 -25.14 25.06 12.69
C ALA A 414 -26.37 24.31 12.14
N GLU A 415 -27.57 24.58 12.70
CA GLU A 415 -28.79 23.86 12.31
C GLU A 415 -29.06 23.97 10.82
N ASN A 416 -29.23 22.81 10.15
CA ASN A 416 -29.48 22.68 8.71
C ASN A 416 -28.39 23.27 7.79
N ARG A 417 -27.17 23.50 8.31
CA ARG A 417 -26.06 24.06 7.54
C ARG A 417 -24.94 23.06 7.35
N LEU A 418 -24.35 23.08 6.15
CA LEU A 418 -23.07 22.45 5.94
C LEU A 418 -21.97 23.32 6.55
N ILE A 419 -21.15 22.74 7.42
CA ILE A 419 -20.10 23.49 8.11
C ILE A 419 -18.78 23.32 7.36
N LEU A 420 -18.13 24.44 7.03
CA LEU A 420 -16.84 24.52 6.38
C LEU A 420 -15.83 25.14 7.34
N CYS A 421 -14.82 24.35 7.76
CA CYS A 421 -13.81 24.79 8.73
C CYS A 421 -12.49 25.14 8.04
N MET A 422 -11.95 26.33 8.33
CA MET A 422 -10.67 26.85 7.83
C MET A 422 -9.93 27.54 8.97
N LEU A 423 -9.51 26.74 9.98
CA LEU A 423 -9.00 27.26 11.25
C LEU A 423 -7.74 26.50 11.73
N GLY A 424 -6.87 26.13 10.81
CA GLY A 424 -5.63 25.42 11.09
C GLY A 424 -5.84 24.17 11.96
N PRO A 425 -4.97 23.89 12.94
CA PRO A 425 -5.09 22.71 13.80
C PRO A 425 -6.38 22.67 14.63
N THR A 426 -6.92 23.82 15.01
CA THR A 426 -8.18 23.92 15.76
C THR A 426 -9.35 23.36 14.96
N ALA A 427 -9.31 23.46 13.62
CA ALA A 427 -10.34 22.90 12.74
C ALA A 427 -10.53 21.40 12.95
N LYS A 428 -9.46 20.64 13.23
CA LYS A 428 -9.51 19.18 13.42
C LYS A 428 -10.36 18.82 14.63
N ILE A 429 -10.09 19.49 15.75
CA ILE A 429 -10.82 19.25 17.01
C ILE A 429 -12.28 19.72 16.89
N LEU A 430 -12.47 20.93 16.38
CA LEU A 430 -13.81 21.48 16.16
C LEU A 430 -14.65 20.58 15.23
N SER A 431 -14.08 20.18 14.11
CA SER A 431 -14.75 19.31 13.13
C SER A 431 -15.13 17.96 13.74
N TYR A 432 -14.25 17.34 14.51
CA TYR A 432 -14.55 16.08 15.18
C TYR A 432 -15.64 16.23 16.26
N ASN A 433 -15.58 17.28 17.05
CA ASN A 433 -16.58 17.55 18.08
C ASN A 433 -17.97 17.81 17.46
N LEU A 434 -18.05 18.54 16.36
CA LEU A 434 -19.29 18.78 15.63
C LEU A 434 -19.79 17.51 14.93
N PHE A 435 -18.91 16.74 14.34
CA PHE A 435 -19.24 15.42 13.75
C PHE A 435 -19.87 14.48 14.79
N LYS A 436 -19.29 14.37 15.99
CA LYS A 436 -19.87 13.60 17.10
C LYS A 436 -21.26 14.06 17.51
N LYS A 437 -21.62 15.31 17.24
CA LYS A 437 -22.96 15.88 17.47
C LYS A 437 -23.91 15.70 16.27
N GLY A 438 -23.47 15.02 15.20
CA GLY A 438 -24.27 14.70 14.03
C GLY A 438 -24.23 15.74 12.92
N TYR A 439 -23.36 16.74 12.98
CA TYR A 439 -23.19 17.72 11.91
C TYR A 439 -22.23 17.20 10.83
N ARG A 440 -22.54 17.54 9.57
CA ARG A 440 -21.61 17.35 8.47
C ARG A 440 -20.62 18.51 8.41
N VAL A 441 -19.33 18.20 8.47
CA VAL A 441 -18.25 19.19 8.55
C VAL A 441 -17.17 18.85 7.53
N LEU A 442 -16.67 19.85 6.82
CA LEU A 442 -15.49 19.73 5.95
C LEU A 442 -14.41 20.67 6.44
N ASP A 443 -13.27 20.11 6.85
CA ASP A 443 -12.04 20.86 7.03
C ASP A 443 -11.41 21.08 5.65
N ILE A 444 -11.44 22.31 5.16
CA ILE A 444 -10.99 22.69 3.81
C ILE A 444 -10.04 23.89 3.83
N GLY A 445 -9.25 24.04 4.88
CA GLY A 445 -8.26 25.12 4.96
C GLY A 445 -7.39 25.22 3.70
N HIS A 446 -6.94 26.43 3.39
CA HIS A 446 -6.15 26.80 2.20
C HIS A 446 -6.88 26.75 0.85
N ILE A 447 -8.13 26.27 0.79
CA ILE A 447 -8.87 26.13 -0.48
C ILE A 447 -8.98 27.43 -1.26
N ASP A 448 -9.12 28.55 -0.59
CA ASP A 448 -9.29 29.85 -1.21
C ASP A 448 -8.01 30.32 -1.92
N SER A 449 -6.85 30.19 -1.28
CA SER A 449 -5.56 30.51 -1.91
C SER A 449 -5.31 29.62 -3.15
N GLU A 450 -5.58 28.34 -3.07
CA GLU A 450 -5.46 27.39 -4.17
C GLU A 450 -6.38 27.73 -5.33
N TYR A 451 -7.64 28.10 -5.02
CA TYR A 451 -8.60 28.52 -6.04
C TYR A 451 -8.17 29.80 -6.77
N GLU A 452 -7.71 30.80 -6.02
CA GLU A 452 -7.19 32.05 -6.60
C GLU A 452 -5.96 31.78 -7.48
N TRP A 453 -4.99 30.99 -7.02
CA TRP A 453 -3.81 30.62 -7.81
C TRP A 453 -4.19 29.89 -9.09
N MET A 454 -5.17 28.98 -9.03
CA MET A 454 -5.68 28.30 -10.22
C MET A 454 -6.32 29.31 -11.19
N LYS A 455 -7.16 30.22 -10.70
CA LYS A 455 -7.85 31.24 -11.54
C LYS A 455 -6.83 32.19 -12.19
N MET A 456 -5.72 32.48 -11.51
CA MET A 456 -4.63 33.31 -12.06
C MET A 456 -3.73 32.53 -13.04
N GLY A 457 -3.79 31.20 -13.08
CA GLY A 457 -2.81 30.39 -13.77
C GLY A 457 -1.41 30.51 -13.16
N ALA A 458 -1.32 30.65 -11.82
CA ALA A 458 -0.06 30.88 -11.14
C ALA A 458 0.83 29.62 -11.14
N ASP A 459 2.13 29.81 -11.38
CA ASP A 459 3.13 28.73 -11.30
C ASP A 459 3.77 28.63 -9.91
N THR A 460 3.70 29.70 -9.13
CA THR A 460 4.25 29.79 -7.77
C THR A 460 3.25 30.44 -6.82
N LYS A 461 3.47 30.28 -5.52
CA LYS A 461 2.63 30.84 -4.46
C LYS A 461 2.73 32.37 -4.44
N VAL A 462 1.68 33.05 -4.88
CA VAL A 462 1.60 34.52 -4.96
C VAL A 462 0.89 35.05 -3.73
N LYS A 463 1.47 36.05 -3.03
CA LYS A 463 0.85 36.69 -1.87
C LYS A 463 -0.31 37.59 -2.31
N PHE A 464 -1.44 37.49 -1.59
CA PHE A 464 -2.59 38.36 -1.76
C PHE A 464 -2.46 39.61 -0.86
N SER A 465 -2.98 40.74 -1.34
CA SER A 465 -2.88 42.02 -0.62
C SER A 465 -4.05 42.28 0.36
N HIS A 466 -5.12 41.50 0.26
CA HIS A 466 -6.39 41.79 0.92
C HIS A 466 -6.96 40.64 1.76
N LYS A 467 -6.28 39.52 1.81
CA LYS A 467 -6.62 38.34 2.60
C LYS A 467 -5.39 37.48 2.88
N HIS A 468 -5.52 36.59 3.84
CA HIS A 468 -4.49 35.59 4.14
C HIS A 468 -4.12 34.78 2.90
N THR A 469 -2.85 34.55 2.73
CA THR A 469 -2.31 33.66 1.70
C THR A 469 -1.66 32.46 2.38
N ALA A 470 -1.97 31.25 1.94
CA ALA A 470 -1.31 30.04 2.41
C ALA A 470 0.23 30.17 2.36
N GLU A 471 0.92 29.66 3.36
CA GLU A 471 2.38 29.77 3.59
C GLU A 471 2.91 31.19 3.91
N HIS A 472 2.06 32.21 3.95
CA HIS A 472 2.41 33.56 4.42
C HIS A 472 1.87 33.78 5.83
N ASN A 473 2.35 32.98 6.80
CA ASN A 473 1.79 32.84 8.16
C ASN A 473 2.17 33.97 9.13
N PHE A 474 2.74 35.06 8.64
CA PHE A 474 3.18 36.20 9.44
C PHE A 474 2.22 37.41 9.34
N ASP A 475 1.03 37.20 8.81
CA ASP A 475 0.00 38.23 8.79
C ASP A 475 -0.40 38.56 10.23
N GLN A 476 -0.32 39.85 10.61
CA GLN A 476 -0.79 40.29 11.91
C GLN A 476 -2.32 40.39 11.90
N ASP A 477 -2.95 40.04 13.00
CA ASP A 477 -4.38 40.31 13.21
C ASP A 477 -4.61 41.82 13.10
N ILE A 478 -5.49 42.23 12.19
CA ILE A 478 -5.83 43.64 11.93
C ILE A 478 -6.87 44.08 12.98
#